data_c21b0ebe0bb427ff8276f22d01a13a92
#
_entry.id   c21b0ebe0bb427ff8276f22d01a13a92
#
_cell.length_a   1.000
_cell.length_b   1.000
_cell.length_c   1.000
_cell.angle_alpha   90.00
_cell.angle_beta   90.00
_cell.angle_gamma   90.00
#
_symmetry.space_group_name_H-M   'P 1'
#
loop_
_entity.id
_entity.type
_entity.pdbx_description
1 polymer ?
#
loop_
_entity_poly.entity_id
_entity_poly.type
_entity_poly.pdbx_seq_one_letter_code
_entity_poly.pdbx_strand_id
1 'polypeptide(L)'
;MSIASFRCHALSVVTALTVQDSAGIENTTVVDSDWLEDQARTILEDMPVRCFKIGTLGSIENVAVAAEIIADYPDIPLVLDPVLTSGHSDEFGDEEMVSAIYELLLPQTTLIAVNSREAHRLSAPPDEDEPDSILPFDECARRLLETGCEYALLTGVHESTATTANELYTIRGRVRRDEWDRLPGSFYGSGDTLSASIAACIARGLEVEEAVRQAQEYTWQTLAAAFRPGMGRCIPNRFFWTQLAPGNK
;
A
#
# COMPACT_ATOMS: atom_id res chain seq x y z
N MET A 1 -12.06 4.81 5.17
CA MET A 1 -13.23 4.50 4.32
C MET A 1 -13.15 3.08 3.78
N SER A 2 -12.09 2.67 3.05
CA SER A 2 -11.97 1.30 2.50
C SER A 2 -12.15 0.21 3.56
N ILE A 3 -11.46 0.31 4.71
CA ILE A 3 -11.59 -0.63 5.82
C ILE A 3 -13.04 -0.76 6.31
N ALA A 4 -13.74 0.37 6.46
CA ALA A 4 -15.15 0.38 6.88
C ALA A 4 -16.08 -0.28 5.86
N SER A 5 -15.75 -0.21 4.56
CA SER A 5 -16.49 -0.88 3.49
C SER A 5 -16.47 -2.40 3.62
N PHE A 6 -15.44 -2.94 4.24
CA PHE A 6 -15.31 -4.36 4.56
C PHE A 6 -15.83 -4.71 5.97
N ARG A 7 -16.60 -3.80 6.61
CA ARG A 7 -17.18 -3.96 7.96
C ARG A 7 -16.12 -4.14 9.06
N CYS A 8 -14.96 -3.56 8.87
CA CYS A 8 -13.90 -3.47 9.86
C CYS A 8 -13.85 -2.05 10.46
N HIS A 9 -13.44 -1.94 11.71
CA HIS A 9 -13.14 -0.66 12.33
C HIS A 9 -11.68 -0.29 12.05
N ALA A 10 -11.44 0.91 11.52
CA ALA A 10 -10.10 1.41 11.31
C ALA A 10 -9.58 2.08 12.58
N LEU A 11 -8.48 1.59 13.11
CA LEU A 11 -7.73 2.17 14.21
C LEU A 11 -6.55 2.93 13.59
N SER A 12 -6.60 4.25 13.63
CA SER A 12 -5.65 5.08 12.88
C SER A 12 -4.60 5.69 13.78
N VAL A 13 -3.34 5.50 13.39
CA VAL A 13 -2.16 6.18 13.96
C VAL A 13 -1.68 7.19 12.93
N VAL A 14 -1.49 8.44 13.34
CA VAL A 14 -1.06 9.52 12.45
C VAL A 14 0.45 9.57 12.42
N THR A 15 1.03 9.35 11.24
CA THR A 15 2.48 9.34 10.98
C THR A 15 2.98 10.64 10.36
N ALA A 16 2.12 11.32 9.60
CA ALA A 16 2.42 12.60 8.97
C ALA A 16 1.15 13.41 8.72
N LEU A 17 1.30 14.71 8.64
CA LEU A 17 0.26 15.65 8.22
C LEU A 17 0.64 16.23 6.86
N THR A 18 -0.27 16.18 5.90
CA THR A 18 -0.04 16.69 4.56
C THR A 18 -0.94 17.88 4.24
N VAL A 19 -0.36 18.90 3.62
CA VAL A 19 -1.11 19.94 2.92
C VAL A 19 -1.26 19.50 1.48
N GLN A 20 -2.47 19.06 1.12
CA GLN A 20 -2.69 18.46 -0.19
C GLN A 20 -4.05 18.83 -0.78
N ASP A 21 -4.12 18.83 -2.11
CA ASP A 21 -5.36 18.95 -2.87
C ASP A 21 -5.54 17.76 -3.83
N SER A 22 -6.42 17.91 -4.81
CA SER A 22 -6.63 16.86 -5.82
C SER A 22 -5.52 16.78 -6.89
N ALA A 23 -4.61 17.74 -6.94
CA ALA A 23 -3.48 17.75 -7.86
C ALA A 23 -2.26 17.06 -7.26
N GLY A 24 -1.98 17.25 -5.95
CA GLY A 24 -0.83 16.65 -5.28
C GLY A 24 -0.64 17.11 -3.84
N ILE A 25 0.53 16.81 -3.30
CA ILE A 25 0.97 17.21 -1.97
C ILE A 25 1.85 18.45 -2.12
N GLU A 26 1.53 19.52 -1.39
CA GLU A 26 2.32 20.76 -1.36
C GLU A 26 3.33 20.75 -0.22
N ASN A 27 2.97 20.16 0.93
CA ASN A 27 3.83 20.11 2.10
C ASN A 27 3.50 18.92 2.98
N THR A 28 4.49 18.44 3.71
CA THR A 28 4.35 17.33 4.67
C THR A 28 5.07 17.66 5.96
N THR A 29 4.41 17.45 7.08
CA THR A 29 5.03 17.51 8.41
C THR A 29 4.96 16.12 9.02
N VAL A 30 6.11 15.56 9.35
CA VAL A 30 6.20 14.25 10.01
C VAL A 30 5.77 14.40 11.47
N VAL A 31 5.01 13.45 11.97
CA VAL A 31 4.68 13.34 13.40
C VAL A 31 5.89 12.71 14.10
N ASP A 32 6.25 13.28 15.23
CA ASP A 32 7.33 12.80 16.08
C ASP A 32 7.15 11.33 16.47
N SER A 33 8.24 10.58 16.50
CA SER A 33 8.23 9.13 16.73
C SER A 33 7.66 8.73 18.09
N ASP A 34 7.89 9.54 19.14
CA ASP A 34 7.33 9.28 20.46
C ASP A 34 5.79 9.37 20.43
N TRP A 35 5.25 10.36 19.68
CA TRP A 35 3.80 10.47 19.47
C TRP A 35 3.22 9.32 18.66
N LEU A 36 3.96 8.82 17.66
CA LEU A 36 3.57 7.64 16.90
C LEU A 36 3.47 6.42 17.83
N GLU A 37 4.51 6.21 18.65
CA GLU A 37 4.57 5.10 19.59
C GLU A 37 3.43 5.16 20.60
N ASP A 38 3.22 6.31 21.23
CA ASP A 38 2.17 6.52 22.23
C ASP A 38 0.77 6.24 21.64
N GLN A 39 0.48 6.74 20.43
CA GLN A 39 -0.78 6.47 19.72
C GLN A 39 -0.98 4.97 19.49
N ALA A 40 0.05 4.29 18.95
CA ALA A 40 -0.05 2.89 18.59
C ALA A 40 -0.20 2.00 19.83
N ARG A 41 0.63 2.19 20.84
CA ARG A 41 0.59 1.40 22.07
C ARG A 41 -0.72 1.60 22.83
N THR A 42 -1.21 2.83 22.94
CA THR A 42 -2.52 3.11 23.57
C THR A 42 -3.66 2.34 22.88
N ILE A 43 -3.65 2.25 21.55
CA ILE A 43 -4.63 1.48 20.79
C ILE A 43 -4.47 -0.03 21.02
N LEU A 44 -3.24 -0.52 20.96
CA LEU A 44 -2.92 -1.96 21.08
C LEU A 44 -3.21 -2.50 22.49
N GLU A 45 -3.07 -1.68 23.52
CA GLU A 45 -3.40 -2.04 24.91
C GLU A 45 -4.91 -2.15 25.17
N ASP A 46 -5.73 -1.37 24.46
CA ASP A 46 -7.19 -1.28 24.69
C ASP A 46 -7.99 -2.14 23.70
N MET A 47 -7.55 -2.28 22.47
CA MET A 47 -8.35 -2.85 21.39
C MET A 47 -7.68 -4.04 20.69
N PRO A 48 -8.43 -5.13 20.39
CA PRO A 48 -7.88 -6.26 19.64
C PRO A 48 -7.64 -5.89 18.19
N VAL A 49 -6.37 -5.77 17.78
CA VAL A 49 -5.94 -5.55 16.41
C VAL A 49 -5.79 -6.89 15.69
N ARG A 50 -6.22 -6.98 14.44
CA ARG A 50 -6.17 -8.21 13.62
C ARG A 50 -5.31 -8.12 12.38
N CYS A 51 -4.90 -6.92 12.00
CA CYS A 51 -4.00 -6.68 10.88
C CYS A 51 -3.41 -5.28 11.00
N PHE A 52 -2.13 -5.15 10.79
CA PHE A 52 -1.48 -3.87 10.59
C PHE A 52 -1.52 -3.47 9.11
N LYS A 53 -1.71 -2.18 8.84
CA LYS A 53 -1.46 -1.58 7.53
C LYS A 53 -0.52 -0.40 7.74
N ILE A 54 0.64 -0.46 7.13
CA ILE A 54 1.59 0.65 7.09
C ILE A 54 1.53 1.31 5.72
N GLY A 55 1.45 2.64 5.71
CA GLY A 55 1.61 3.51 4.56
C GLY A 55 2.85 4.38 4.71
N THR A 56 2.72 5.66 4.38
CA THR A 56 3.79 6.65 4.53
C THR A 56 4.16 6.83 6.01
N LEU A 57 5.42 6.64 6.36
CA LEU A 57 5.93 6.85 7.72
C LEU A 57 6.60 8.21 7.90
N GLY A 58 7.20 8.75 6.84
CA GLY A 58 7.72 10.10 6.78
C GLY A 58 9.13 10.30 7.33
N SER A 59 9.64 9.42 8.20
CA SER A 59 11.02 9.47 8.69
C SER A 59 11.55 8.08 9.05
N ILE A 60 12.88 7.97 9.16
CA ILE A 60 13.58 6.72 9.54
C ILE A 60 13.24 6.35 10.99
N GLU A 61 13.13 7.33 11.87
CA GLU A 61 12.74 7.13 13.26
C GLU A 61 11.36 6.48 13.35
N ASN A 62 10.41 6.94 12.54
CA ASN A 62 9.07 6.34 12.46
C ASN A 62 9.10 4.92 11.88
N VAL A 63 10.03 4.63 10.94
CA VAL A 63 10.24 3.27 10.44
C VAL A 63 10.74 2.36 11.56
N ALA A 64 11.74 2.81 12.33
CA ALA A 64 12.30 2.05 13.43
C ALA A 64 11.26 1.75 14.52
N VAL A 65 10.56 2.79 14.99
CA VAL A 65 9.49 2.63 16.00
C VAL A 65 8.36 1.73 15.51
N ALA A 66 7.93 1.87 14.25
CA ALA A 66 6.92 0.99 13.69
C ALA A 66 7.37 -0.47 13.64
N ALA A 67 8.65 -0.71 13.28
CA ALA A 67 9.22 -2.05 13.25
C ALA A 67 9.32 -2.68 14.66
N GLU A 68 9.70 -1.91 15.67
CA GLU A 68 9.72 -2.36 17.07
C GLU A 68 8.31 -2.73 17.55
N ILE A 69 7.31 -1.88 17.28
CA ILE A 69 5.92 -2.17 17.66
C ILE A 69 5.44 -3.46 16.99
N ILE A 70 5.72 -3.67 15.70
CA ILE A 70 5.30 -4.88 14.98
C ILE A 70 6.00 -6.12 15.54
N ALA A 71 7.27 -6.02 15.90
CA ALA A 71 8.02 -7.12 16.50
C ALA A 71 7.43 -7.57 17.85
N ASP A 72 6.80 -6.67 18.60
CA ASP A 72 6.07 -7.02 19.85
C ASP A 72 4.78 -7.83 19.60
N TYR A 73 4.26 -7.84 18.35
CA TYR A 73 3.01 -8.51 17.96
C TYR A 73 3.19 -9.41 16.71
N PRO A 74 4.07 -10.41 16.77
CA PRO A 74 4.47 -11.21 15.60
C PRO A 74 3.35 -12.05 14.98
N ASP A 75 2.27 -12.29 15.73
CA ASP A 75 1.09 -13.04 15.24
C ASP A 75 0.10 -12.18 14.46
N ILE A 76 0.28 -10.85 14.43
CA ILE A 76 -0.60 -9.95 13.71
C ILE A 76 -0.04 -9.68 12.30
N PRO A 77 -0.75 -10.06 11.23
CA PRO A 77 -0.26 -9.87 9.88
C PRO A 77 -0.06 -8.38 9.53
N LEU A 78 0.99 -8.09 8.76
CA LEU A 78 1.34 -6.76 8.28
C LEU A 78 1.14 -6.64 6.78
N VAL A 79 0.34 -5.66 6.34
CA VAL A 79 0.27 -5.18 4.96
C VAL A 79 1.07 -3.89 4.83
N LEU A 80 2.18 -3.94 4.09
CA LEU A 80 3.07 -2.82 3.84
C LEU A 80 2.80 -2.21 2.46
N ASP A 81 2.55 -0.90 2.42
CA ASP A 81 2.42 -0.08 1.22
C ASP A 81 3.36 1.13 1.43
N PRO A 82 4.64 1.01 1.06
CA PRO A 82 5.68 1.91 1.55
C PRO A 82 5.58 3.33 1.01
N VAL A 83 4.79 3.56 -0.05
CA VAL A 83 4.55 4.88 -0.68
C VAL A 83 5.85 5.67 -0.85
N LEU A 84 6.76 5.16 -1.65
CA LEU A 84 8.06 5.79 -1.91
C LEU A 84 8.03 6.83 -3.02
N THR A 85 6.90 6.92 -3.73
CA THR A 85 6.70 7.88 -4.82
C THR A 85 5.35 8.56 -4.68
N SER A 86 5.32 9.90 -4.73
CA SER A 86 4.07 10.58 -5.03
C SER A 86 3.77 10.39 -6.52
N GLY A 87 2.54 10.13 -6.89
CA GLY A 87 2.16 9.86 -8.28
C GLY A 87 2.52 10.94 -9.31
N HIS A 88 3.41 11.88 -9.02
CA HIS A 88 3.90 12.96 -9.88
C HIS A 88 5.41 13.20 -9.76
N SER A 89 6.22 12.14 -9.71
CA SER A 89 7.69 12.23 -9.71
C SER A 89 8.36 12.76 -8.43
N ASP A 90 7.61 13.13 -7.41
CA ASP A 90 8.26 13.47 -6.15
C ASP A 90 8.57 12.18 -5.39
N GLU A 91 9.83 11.88 -5.21
CA GLU A 91 10.29 10.76 -4.41
C GLU A 91 10.01 11.08 -2.93
N PHE A 92 9.27 10.17 -2.27
CA PHE A 92 9.11 10.19 -0.82
C PHE A 92 10.19 9.32 -0.18
N GLY A 93 10.94 9.94 0.72
CA GLY A 93 12.05 9.27 1.39
C GLY A 93 13.32 9.22 0.55
N ASP A 94 14.43 9.38 1.23
CA ASP A 94 15.77 9.19 0.71
C ASP A 94 16.14 7.70 0.68
N GLU A 95 17.34 7.40 0.22
CA GLU A 95 17.84 6.03 0.15
C GLU A 95 18.03 5.42 1.55
N GLU A 96 18.27 6.24 2.57
CA GLU A 96 18.37 5.77 3.95
C GLU A 96 17.02 5.27 4.46
N MET A 97 15.91 5.94 4.12
CA MET A 97 14.55 5.46 4.43
C MET A 97 14.21 4.17 3.67
N VAL A 98 14.60 4.06 2.40
CA VAL A 98 14.43 2.83 1.61
C VAL A 98 15.16 1.68 2.27
N SER A 99 16.42 1.88 2.68
CA SER A 99 17.22 0.87 3.40
C SER A 99 16.59 0.48 4.74
N ALA A 100 16.09 1.47 5.51
CA ALA A 100 15.43 1.19 6.78
C ALA A 100 14.13 0.35 6.60
N ILE A 101 13.31 0.66 5.59
CA ILE A 101 12.13 -0.15 5.25
C ILE A 101 12.53 -1.57 4.84
N TYR A 102 13.56 -1.69 4.00
CA TYR A 102 14.08 -2.98 3.53
C TYR A 102 14.61 -3.85 4.68
N GLU A 103 15.37 -3.26 5.59
CA GLU A 103 16.03 -4.00 6.67
C GLU A 103 15.11 -4.28 7.86
N LEU A 104 14.22 -3.35 8.21
CA LEU A 104 13.46 -3.42 9.46
C LEU A 104 12.01 -3.89 9.26
N LEU A 105 11.34 -3.49 8.18
CA LEU A 105 9.93 -3.79 7.97
C LEU A 105 9.68 -4.99 7.07
N LEU A 106 10.43 -5.13 5.97
CA LEU A 106 10.21 -6.24 5.03
C LEU A 106 10.32 -7.63 5.69
N PRO A 107 11.27 -7.91 6.60
CA PRO A 107 11.38 -9.22 7.25
C PRO A 107 10.15 -9.61 8.09
N GLN A 108 9.32 -8.63 8.46
CA GLN A 108 8.13 -8.81 9.30
C GLN A 108 6.83 -8.70 8.49
N THR A 109 6.95 -8.50 7.17
CA THR A 109 5.81 -8.18 6.31
C THR A 109 5.13 -9.45 5.78
N THR A 110 3.83 -9.58 6.04
CA THR A 110 3.00 -10.65 5.44
C THR A 110 2.77 -10.37 3.95
N LEU A 111 2.44 -9.13 3.59
CA LEU A 111 2.25 -8.73 2.20
C LEU A 111 2.76 -7.32 1.95
N ILE A 112 3.69 -7.17 1.01
CA ILE A 112 4.05 -5.87 0.45
C ILE A 112 3.25 -5.61 -0.84
N ALA A 113 2.67 -4.40 -0.97
CA ALA A 113 2.01 -3.93 -2.18
C ALA A 113 2.78 -2.74 -2.75
N VAL A 114 3.35 -2.90 -3.93
CA VAL A 114 4.20 -1.89 -4.59
C VAL A 114 3.85 -1.74 -6.06
N ASN A 115 4.00 -0.53 -6.59
CA ASN A 115 3.96 -0.31 -8.02
C ASN A 115 5.32 -0.67 -8.67
N SER A 116 5.39 -0.63 -10.00
CA SER A 116 6.59 -1.00 -10.75
C SER A 116 7.82 -0.18 -10.37
N ARG A 117 7.68 1.11 -10.08
CA ARG A 117 8.81 1.98 -9.68
C ARG A 117 9.31 1.66 -8.27
N GLU A 118 8.38 1.51 -7.34
CA GLU A 118 8.70 1.13 -5.95
C GLU A 118 9.32 -0.25 -5.87
N ALA A 119 8.84 -1.21 -6.69
CA ALA A 119 9.42 -2.54 -6.78
C ALA A 119 10.89 -2.49 -7.21
N HIS A 120 11.21 -1.72 -8.27
CA HIS A 120 12.61 -1.55 -8.70
C HIS A 120 13.45 -0.86 -7.64
N ARG A 121 12.95 0.22 -7.03
CA ARG A 121 13.69 0.98 -6.02
C ARG A 121 14.01 0.15 -4.78
N LEU A 122 13.03 -0.60 -4.26
CA LEU A 122 13.22 -1.47 -3.09
C LEU A 122 14.02 -2.75 -3.39
N SER A 123 14.10 -3.19 -4.63
CA SER A 123 14.87 -4.37 -5.01
C SER A 123 16.28 -4.07 -5.45
N ALA A 124 16.66 -2.79 -5.59
CA ALA A 124 18.04 -2.40 -5.85
C ALA A 124 18.86 -2.55 -4.57
N PRO A 125 20.02 -3.25 -4.61
CA PRO A 125 20.90 -3.29 -3.47
C PRO A 125 21.47 -1.89 -3.19
N PRO A 126 21.63 -1.51 -1.91
CA PRO A 126 22.11 -0.18 -1.53
C PRO A 126 23.53 0.16 -2.03
N ASP A 127 24.31 -0.84 -2.44
CA ASP A 127 25.73 -0.70 -2.86
C ASP A 127 25.95 -0.91 -4.38
N GLU A 128 24.92 -1.17 -5.17
CA GLU A 128 25.08 -1.24 -6.63
C GLU A 128 24.84 0.16 -7.22
N ASP A 129 25.90 0.75 -7.81
CA ASP A 129 25.76 1.82 -8.80
C ASP A 129 24.70 1.39 -9.82
N GLU A 130 23.75 2.29 -10.15
CA GLU A 130 22.56 2.04 -10.98
C GLU A 130 22.72 0.83 -11.90
N PRO A 131 21.90 -0.23 -11.77
CA PRO A 131 22.05 -1.38 -12.65
C PRO A 131 21.82 -0.92 -14.09
N ASP A 132 22.77 -1.23 -14.98
CA ASP A 132 22.73 -0.93 -16.41
C ASP A 132 21.46 -1.47 -17.13
N SER A 133 20.61 -2.22 -16.41
CA SER A 133 19.37 -2.80 -16.92
C SER A 133 18.26 -2.80 -15.87
N ILE A 134 17.06 -2.42 -16.33
CA ILE A 134 15.81 -2.53 -15.52
C ILE A 134 15.61 -4.02 -15.15
N LEU A 135 15.54 -4.31 -13.86
CA LEU A 135 15.30 -5.67 -13.37
C LEU A 135 13.94 -6.20 -13.84
N PRO A 136 13.83 -7.46 -14.25
CA PRO A 136 12.53 -8.09 -14.49
C PRO A 136 11.67 -8.11 -13.20
N PHE A 137 10.35 -8.03 -13.32
CA PHE A 137 9.45 -7.96 -12.16
C PHE A 137 9.49 -9.21 -11.26
N ASP A 138 9.70 -10.38 -11.85
CA ASP A 138 9.90 -11.62 -11.09
C ASP A 138 11.19 -11.59 -10.25
N GLU A 139 12.24 -10.96 -10.76
CA GLU A 139 13.48 -10.75 -10.02
C GLU A 139 13.30 -9.70 -8.90
N CYS A 140 12.57 -8.61 -9.16
CA CYS A 140 12.22 -7.65 -8.11
C CYS A 140 11.44 -8.35 -6.98
N ALA A 141 10.41 -9.11 -7.34
CA ALA A 141 9.61 -9.87 -6.37
C ALA A 141 10.48 -10.86 -5.56
N ARG A 142 11.38 -11.59 -6.23
CA ARG A 142 12.29 -12.54 -5.56
C ARG A 142 13.16 -11.86 -4.51
N ARG A 143 13.77 -10.71 -4.85
CA ARG A 143 14.62 -9.96 -3.91
C ARG A 143 13.83 -9.46 -2.71
N LEU A 144 12.61 -8.95 -2.91
CA LEU A 144 11.74 -8.54 -1.81
C LEU A 144 11.36 -9.71 -0.89
N LEU A 145 11.09 -10.88 -1.46
CA LEU A 145 10.70 -12.07 -0.71
C LEU A 145 11.87 -12.74 0.00
N GLU A 146 13.10 -12.58 -0.48
CA GLU A 146 14.32 -13.08 0.18
C GLU A 146 14.63 -12.39 1.50
N THR A 147 14.06 -11.21 1.76
CA THR A 147 14.16 -10.53 3.06
C THR A 147 13.38 -11.23 4.18
N GLY A 148 12.44 -12.11 3.84
CA GLY A 148 11.53 -12.76 4.79
C GLY A 148 10.06 -12.38 4.57
N CYS A 149 9.76 -11.40 3.71
CA CYS A 149 8.40 -11.06 3.31
C CYS A 149 7.70 -12.28 2.69
N GLU A 150 6.45 -12.56 3.08
CA GLU A 150 5.76 -13.78 2.64
C GLU A 150 5.16 -13.66 1.24
N TYR A 151 4.57 -12.48 0.90
CA TYR A 151 3.93 -12.18 -0.36
C TYR A 151 4.34 -10.82 -0.91
N ALA A 152 4.59 -10.73 -2.21
CA ALA A 152 4.81 -9.47 -2.92
C ALA A 152 3.74 -9.28 -4.00
N LEU A 153 2.92 -8.24 -3.86
CA LEU A 153 1.95 -7.80 -4.87
C LEU A 153 2.55 -6.65 -5.68
N LEU A 154 2.91 -6.92 -6.92
CA LEU A 154 3.39 -5.93 -7.87
C LEU A 154 2.19 -5.42 -8.69
N THR A 155 1.93 -4.12 -8.64
CA THR A 155 0.80 -3.49 -9.31
C THR A 155 1.24 -2.71 -10.55
N GLY A 156 0.37 -2.70 -11.58
CA GLY A 156 0.64 -1.97 -12.81
C GLY A 156 1.79 -2.56 -13.64
N VAL A 157 2.02 -3.86 -13.52
CA VAL A 157 3.01 -4.56 -14.35
C VAL A 157 2.44 -4.82 -15.76
N HIS A 158 3.29 -4.81 -16.77
CA HIS A 158 2.90 -5.09 -18.16
C HIS A 158 1.72 -4.21 -18.64
N GLU A 159 1.79 -2.92 -18.38
CA GLU A 159 0.78 -1.98 -18.85
C GLU A 159 0.69 -1.97 -20.37
N SER A 160 -0.49 -2.30 -20.88
CA SER A 160 -0.87 -2.09 -22.26
C SER A 160 -1.76 -0.85 -22.40
N THR A 161 -2.13 -0.49 -23.62
CA THR A 161 -3.10 0.58 -23.85
C THR A 161 -4.50 0.24 -23.36
N ALA A 162 -4.85 -1.05 -23.28
CA ALA A 162 -6.19 -1.54 -22.99
C ALA A 162 -6.32 -2.12 -21.58
N THR A 163 -5.29 -2.76 -21.05
CA THR A 163 -5.33 -3.45 -19.74
C THR A 163 -4.13 -3.10 -18.87
N THR A 164 -4.28 -3.29 -17.57
CA THR A 164 -3.21 -3.29 -16.57
C THR A 164 -3.25 -4.62 -15.83
N ALA A 165 -2.08 -5.14 -15.45
CA ALA A 165 -1.97 -6.38 -14.71
C ALA A 165 -1.35 -6.15 -13.34
N ASN A 166 -1.81 -6.94 -12.37
CA ASN A 166 -1.18 -7.05 -11.05
C ASN A 166 -0.75 -8.50 -10.85
N GLU A 167 0.42 -8.69 -10.27
CA GLU A 167 1.00 -10.01 -10.07
C GLU A 167 1.35 -10.23 -8.60
N LEU A 168 0.90 -11.36 -8.04
CA LEU A 168 1.19 -11.78 -6.69
C LEU A 168 2.23 -12.90 -6.70
N TYR A 169 3.26 -12.74 -5.90
CA TYR A 169 4.39 -13.66 -5.79
C TYR A 169 4.56 -14.17 -4.36
N THR A 170 5.08 -15.38 -4.28
CA THR A 170 5.70 -15.96 -3.08
C THR A 170 7.13 -16.37 -3.42
N ILE A 171 7.91 -16.81 -2.45
CA ILE A 171 9.27 -17.32 -2.67
C ILE A 171 9.33 -18.49 -3.68
N ARG A 172 8.19 -19.14 -3.94
CA ARG A 172 8.07 -20.22 -4.93
C ARG A 172 7.79 -19.72 -6.35
N GLY A 173 7.62 -18.42 -6.52
CA GLY A 173 7.30 -17.76 -7.78
C GLY A 173 5.92 -17.14 -7.80
N ARG A 174 5.46 -16.73 -9.00
CA ARG A 174 4.16 -16.09 -9.19
C ARG A 174 3.02 -17.07 -8.94
N VAL A 175 2.15 -16.72 -7.96
CA VAL A 175 0.97 -17.53 -7.58
C VAL A 175 -0.31 -17.02 -8.23
N ARG A 176 -0.34 -15.72 -8.61
CA ARG A 176 -1.53 -15.11 -9.19
C ARG A 176 -1.18 -13.97 -10.15
N ARG A 177 -1.99 -13.84 -11.21
CA ARG A 177 -2.00 -12.68 -12.11
C ARG A 177 -3.44 -12.31 -12.39
N ASP A 178 -3.79 -11.06 -12.15
CA ASP A 178 -5.10 -10.48 -12.42
C ASP A 178 -4.96 -9.36 -13.45
N GLU A 179 -5.82 -9.37 -14.46
CA GLU A 179 -5.87 -8.35 -15.50
C GLU A 179 -7.16 -7.53 -15.37
N TRP A 180 -7.03 -6.24 -15.51
CA TRP A 180 -8.12 -5.28 -15.36
C TRP A 180 -8.17 -4.35 -16.56
N ASP A 181 -9.39 -4.01 -17.02
CA ASP A 181 -9.55 -2.98 -18.03
C ASP A 181 -9.00 -1.66 -17.49
N ARG A 182 -8.20 -1.00 -18.34
CA ARG A 182 -7.62 0.29 -18.00
C ARG A 182 -8.70 1.37 -18.02
N LEU A 183 -8.95 1.96 -16.88
CA LEU A 183 -9.91 3.06 -16.76
C LEU A 183 -9.27 4.38 -17.24
N PRO A 184 -10.04 5.22 -17.96
CA PRO A 184 -9.52 6.49 -18.46
C PRO A 184 -9.31 7.48 -17.31
N GLY A 185 -8.22 8.25 -17.40
CA GLY A 185 -7.86 9.29 -16.43
C GLY A 185 -6.77 8.87 -15.45
N SER A 186 -6.52 9.74 -14.49
CA SER A 186 -5.58 9.51 -13.39
C SER A 186 -6.31 9.58 -12.06
N PHE A 187 -5.90 8.73 -11.13
CA PHE A 187 -6.57 8.54 -9.85
C PHE A 187 -5.60 8.83 -8.70
N TYR A 188 -6.12 9.43 -7.63
CA TYR A 188 -5.39 9.66 -6.39
C TYR A 188 -5.93 8.73 -5.29
N GLY A 189 -5.03 8.00 -4.61
CA GLY A 189 -5.39 7.08 -3.53
C GLY A 189 -5.91 5.71 -3.99
N SER A 190 -5.54 5.27 -5.21
CA SER A 190 -5.82 3.90 -5.68
C SER A 190 -5.02 2.86 -4.91
N GLY A 191 -3.70 3.09 -4.68
CA GLY A 191 -2.83 2.25 -3.88
C GLY A 191 -3.33 2.13 -2.43
N ASP A 192 -3.61 3.27 -1.78
CA ASP A 192 -4.19 3.28 -0.43
C ASP A 192 -5.52 2.54 -0.33
N THR A 193 -6.35 2.63 -1.38
CA THR A 193 -7.62 1.90 -1.42
C THR A 193 -7.37 0.40 -1.49
N LEU A 194 -6.42 -0.03 -2.32
CA LEU A 194 -6.07 -1.44 -2.49
C LEU A 194 -5.47 -2.02 -1.21
N SER A 195 -4.39 -1.41 -0.69
CA SER A 195 -3.68 -1.91 0.49
C SER A 195 -4.55 -1.93 1.75
N ALA A 196 -5.37 -0.89 1.97
CA ALA A 196 -6.34 -0.86 3.07
C ALA A 196 -7.44 -1.92 2.92
N SER A 197 -7.85 -2.23 1.70
CA SER A 197 -8.84 -3.29 1.43
C SER A 197 -8.26 -4.68 1.64
N ILE A 198 -7.00 -4.91 1.24
CA ILE A 198 -6.28 -6.16 1.52
C ILE A 198 -6.19 -6.37 3.03
N ALA A 199 -5.73 -5.35 3.77
CA ALA A 199 -5.62 -5.42 5.23
C ALA A 199 -6.97 -5.74 5.91
N ALA A 200 -8.06 -5.13 5.44
CA ALA A 200 -9.40 -5.41 5.95
C ALA A 200 -9.86 -6.85 5.64
N CYS A 201 -9.54 -7.39 4.47
CA CYS A 201 -9.86 -8.78 4.11
C CYS A 201 -9.06 -9.77 4.97
N ILE A 202 -7.77 -9.53 5.17
CA ILE A 202 -6.91 -10.35 6.05
C ILE A 202 -7.43 -10.28 7.50
N ALA A 203 -7.74 -9.09 8.02
CA ALA A 203 -8.30 -8.90 9.37
C ALA A 203 -9.62 -9.67 9.59
N ARG A 204 -10.35 -9.98 8.52
CA ARG A 204 -11.56 -10.82 8.54
C ARG A 204 -11.26 -12.31 8.45
N GLY A 205 -10.02 -12.71 8.34
CA GLY A 205 -9.58 -14.11 8.27
C GLY A 205 -9.56 -14.72 6.87
N LEU A 206 -9.51 -13.90 5.82
CA LEU A 206 -9.30 -14.41 4.47
C LEU A 206 -7.81 -14.74 4.27
N GLU A 207 -7.56 -15.84 3.55
CA GLU A 207 -6.23 -16.14 3.04
C GLU A 207 -5.73 -15.03 2.10
N VAL A 208 -4.42 -14.80 2.04
CA VAL A 208 -3.82 -13.66 1.34
C VAL A 208 -4.23 -13.59 -0.14
N GLU A 209 -4.21 -14.72 -0.86
CA GLU A 209 -4.57 -14.76 -2.28
C GLU A 209 -6.03 -14.33 -2.54
N GLU A 210 -6.94 -14.74 -1.67
CA GLU A 210 -8.35 -14.36 -1.76
C GLU A 210 -8.58 -12.92 -1.29
N ALA A 211 -7.85 -12.47 -0.26
CA ALA A 211 -7.85 -11.08 0.19
C ALA A 211 -7.41 -10.13 -0.93
N VAL A 212 -6.33 -10.47 -1.64
CA VAL A 212 -5.82 -9.72 -2.79
C VAL A 212 -6.85 -9.68 -3.91
N ARG A 213 -7.48 -10.82 -4.25
CA ARG A 213 -8.51 -10.88 -5.31
C ARG A 213 -9.69 -9.96 -4.99
N GLN A 214 -10.26 -10.07 -3.79
CA GLN A 214 -11.42 -9.25 -3.39
C GLN A 214 -11.07 -7.76 -3.31
N ALA A 215 -9.89 -7.43 -2.79
CA ALA A 215 -9.44 -6.07 -2.68
C ALA A 215 -9.21 -5.41 -4.06
N GLN A 216 -8.67 -6.13 -5.03
CA GLN A 216 -8.50 -5.65 -6.39
C GLN A 216 -9.86 -5.40 -7.07
N GLU A 217 -10.79 -6.35 -6.98
CA GLU A 217 -12.14 -6.19 -7.51
C GLU A 217 -12.84 -4.95 -6.93
N TYR A 218 -12.82 -4.81 -5.62
CA TYR A 218 -13.37 -3.64 -4.95
C TYR A 218 -12.66 -2.35 -5.41
N THR A 219 -11.35 -2.34 -5.47
CA THR A 219 -10.57 -1.16 -5.89
C THR A 219 -10.95 -0.76 -7.30
N TRP A 220 -11.00 -1.70 -8.25
CA TRP A 220 -11.39 -1.42 -9.62
C TRP A 220 -12.80 -0.81 -9.69
N GLN A 221 -13.77 -1.34 -8.96
CA GLN A 221 -15.12 -0.80 -8.89
C GLN A 221 -15.15 0.62 -8.31
N THR A 222 -14.36 0.92 -7.28
CA THR A 222 -14.24 2.28 -6.74
C THR A 222 -13.66 3.27 -7.74
N LEU A 223 -12.72 2.82 -8.57
CA LEU A 223 -12.12 3.61 -9.65
C LEU A 223 -13.08 3.79 -10.82
N ALA A 224 -13.82 2.76 -11.21
CA ALA A 224 -14.84 2.85 -12.25
C ALA A 224 -15.95 3.85 -11.89
N ALA A 225 -16.25 3.98 -10.60
CA ALA A 225 -17.22 4.94 -10.06
C ALA A 225 -16.56 6.24 -9.53
N ALA A 226 -15.29 6.48 -9.84
CA ALA A 226 -14.55 7.62 -9.33
C ALA A 226 -15.20 8.96 -9.74
N PHE A 227 -14.98 9.98 -8.94
CA PHE A 227 -15.46 11.32 -9.19
C PHE A 227 -14.32 12.34 -9.09
N ARG A 228 -14.50 13.48 -9.73
CA ARG A 228 -13.53 14.57 -9.76
C ARG A 228 -13.98 15.71 -8.84
N PRO A 229 -13.41 15.81 -7.61
CA PRO A 229 -13.85 16.81 -6.64
C PRO A 229 -13.32 18.23 -6.94
N GLY A 230 -12.23 18.33 -7.70
CA GLY A 230 -11.53 19.58 -8.01
C GLY A 230 -10.94 19.56 -9.41
N MET A 231 -9.88 20.36 -9.63
CA MET A 231 -9.23 20.45 -10.94
C MET A 231 -8.17 19.37 -11.19
N GLY A 232 -7.75 18.64 -10.15
CA GLY A 232 -6.74 17.60 -10.23
C GLY A 232 -7.27 16.24 -10.67
N ARG A 233 -6.81 15.18 -10.01
CA ARG A 233 -7.13 13.78 -10.31
C ARG A 233 -8.49 13.36 -9.79
N CYS A 234 -9.01 12.26 -10.32
CA CYS A 234 -10.19 11.61 -9.78
C CYS A 234 -9.87 10.91 -8.46
N ILE A 235 -10.87 10.85 -7.58
CA ILE A 235 -10.81 10.15 -6.29
C ILE A 235 -11.70 8.89 -6.37
N PRO A 236 -11.21 7.71 -5.90
CA PRO A 236 -12.00 6.49 -5.83
C PRO A 236 -13.29 6.69 -5.02
N ASN A 237 -14.43 6.32 -5.55
CA ASN A 237 -15.68 6.31 -4.81
C ASN A 237 -15.78 5.05 -3.94
N ARG A 238 -15.28 5.11 -2.73
CA ARG A 238 -15.20 3.98 -1.80
C ARG A 238 -16.54 3.50 -1.26
N PHE A 239 -17.62 4.20 -1.59
CA PHE A 239 -19.02 3.85 -1.26
C PHE A 239 -19.88 3.82 -2.53
N PHE A 240 -19.33 3.36 -3.65
CA PHE A 240 -20.01 3.35 -4.96
C PHE A 240 -21.38 2.68 -4.93
N TRP A 241 -21.59 1.67 -4.09
CA TRP A 241 -22.87 0.98 -3.93
C TRP A 241 -23.95 1.80 -3.21
N THR A 242 -23.58 2.90 -2.54
CA THR A 242 -24.55 3.79 -1.87
C THR A 242 -25.19 4.80 -2.81
N GLN A 243 -24.66 4.95 -4.01
CA GLN A 243 -25.30 5.73 -5.05
C GLN A 243 -26.53 4.95 -5.51
N LEU A 244 -27.69 5.27 -4.92
CA LEU A 244 -28.97 4.81 -5.40
C LEU A 244 -29.04 5.18 -6.89
N ALA A 245 -29.46 4.22 -7.72
CA ALA A 245 -29.82 4.50 -9.11
C ALA A 245 -30.70 5.76 -9.11
N PRO A 246 -30.50 6.73 -10.05
CA PRO A 246 -31.34 7.88 -10.11
C PRO A 246 -32.78 7.39 -10.21
N GLY A 247 -33.54 7.60 -9.13
CA GLY A 247 -34.93 7.18 -9.06
C GLY A 247 -35.65 7.82 -10.23
N ASN A 248 -36.37 7.03 -10.99
CA ASN A 248 -37.38 7.50 -11.92
C ASN A 248 -38.25 8.52 -11.16
N LYS A 249 -38.05 9.80 -11.47
CA LYS A 249 -39.06 10.84 -11.21
C LYS A 249 -39.97 10.91 -12.40
#